data_26d22b435701eaeb5f4892b9adf949c6
#
_entry.id   26d22b435701eaeb5f4892b9adf949c6
#
_cell.length_a   1.000
_cell.length_b   1.000
_cell.length_c   1.000
_cell.angle_alpha   90.00
_cell.angle_beta   90.00
_cell.angle_gamma   90.00
#
_symmetry.space_group_name_H-M   'P 1'
#
loop_
_entity.id
_entity.type
_entity.pdbx_description
1 polymer ?
#
loop_
_entity_poly.entity_id
_entity_poly.type
_entity_poly.pdbx_seq_one_letter_code
_entity_poly.pdbx_strand_id
1 'polypeptide(L)'
;MGGVPLFRQVWPATGAVRAVLVNIHGLGDHSGLYPTLIEHFQSRGITIHAMDLRGNGQSGGQRAYIERWEEYREDLHRFLELVRLEEPGRPLFLLGNSLGGLIVLEYALHYPEDLRGVIAASPPLGRLGVPAPMLALGRILSRVWPRFSIRTGMDLSGLARDPVVVQTVLADPLFHRLGTARLSTEVVAAIARVQAGAPGFPLPVLVLHGSADRMVPPDGSREFVARVRHPDRELHEYAGAFHVLFADLDHERVLTDVERWIEARL
;
A
#
# COMPACT_ATOMS: atom_id res chain seq x y z
N MET A 1 -2.08 -26.22 9.24
CA MET A 1 -1.49 -25.66 8.01
C MET A 1 -0.45 -24.65 8.46
N GLY A 2 0.84 -24.84 8.12
CA GLY A 2 1.94 -23.96 8.55
C GLY A 2 1.79 -22.58 7.91
N GLY A 3 1.56 -21.56 8.73
CA GLY A 3 1.51 -20.19 8.26
C GLY A 3 2.86 -19.75 7.69
N VAL A 4 2.84 -18.86 6.72
CA VAL A 4 4.05 -18.20 6.21
C VAL A 4 4.56 -17.25 7.31
N PRO A 5 5.84 -17.33 7.75
CA PRO A 5 6.39 -16.38 8.71
C PRO A 5 6.46 -14.99 8.07
N LEU A 6 5.96 -13.99 8.78
CA LEU A 6 6.00 -12.61 8.34
C LEU A 6 6.99 -11.81 9.18
N PHE A 7 7.84 -11.05 8.52
CA PHE A 7 8.76 -10.12 9.14
C PHE A 7 8.02 -8.82 9.48
N ARG A 8 8.30 -8.27 10.66
CA ARG A 8 7.75 -6.97 11.07
C ARG A 8 8.82 -6.08 11.69
N GLN A 9 8.58 -4.80 11.64
CA GLN A 9 9.40 -3.78 12.26
C GLN A 9 8.52 -2.79 13.03
N VAL A 10 9.10 -2.21 14.08
CA VAL A 10 8.45 -1.17 14.90
C VAL A 10 9.45 -0.04 15.11
N TRP A 11 9.02 1.18 14.91
CA TRP A 11 9.75 2.39 15.21
C TRP A 11 8.93 3.21 16.23
N PRO A 12 9.28 3.11 17.52
CA PRO A 12 8.57 3.81 18.60
C PRO A 12 8.64 5.32 18.40
N ALA A 13 7.56 6.00 18.77
CA ALA A 13 7.52 7.44 18.80
C ALA A 13 8.59 8.01 19.76
N THR A 14 9.13 9.17 19.42
CA THR A 14 9.98 9.93 20.34
C THR A 14 9.07 10.72 21.28
N GLY A 15 9.08 10.39 22.57
CA GLY A 15 8.24 11.01 23.60
C GLY A 15 6.88 10.34 23.77
N ALA A 16 5.86 11.12 24.11
CA ALA A 16 4.52 10.58 24.37
C ALA A 16 3.85 10.08 23.08
N VAL A 17 3.40 8.83 23.11
CA VAL A 17 2.68 8.23 21.96
C VAL A 17 1.28 8.86 21.85
N ARG A 18 0.98 9.44 20.70
CA ARG A 18 -0.30 10.10 20.38
C ARG A 18 -1.18 9.23 19.47
N ALA A 19 -0.55 8.52 18.55
CA ALA A 19 -1.20 7.63 17.61
C ALA A 19 -0.26 6.52 17.14
N VAL A 20 -0.85 5.57 16.43
CA VAL A 20 -0.15 4.48 15.74
C VAL A 20 -0.43 4.57 14.24
N LEU A 21 0.61 4.47 13.43
CA LEU A 21 0.53 4.36 11.98
C LEU A 21 1.05 3.00 11.54
N VAL A 22 0.20 2.20 10.92
CA VAL A 22 0.61 0.93 10.31
C VAL A 22 0.87 1.16 8.83
N ASN A 23 2.11 0.93 8.38
CA ASN A 23 2.54 1.12 7.00
C ASN A 23 2.65 -0.20 6.25
N ILE A 24 1.98 -0.30 5.10
CA ILE A 24 1.97 -1.46 4.19
C ILE A 24 2.60 -1.08 2.86
N HIS A 25 3.70 -1.71 2.53
CA HIS A 25 4.53 -1.45 1.34
C HIS A 25 3.92 -1.95 0.02
N GLY A 26 4.51 -1.58 -1.10
CA GLY A 26 4.11 -1.94 -2.47
C GLY A 26 4.62 -3.29 -2.96
N LEU A 27 4.32 -3.63 -4.21
CA LEU A 27 4.79 -4.84 -4.86
C LEU A 27 6.32 -4.83 -5.03
N GLY A 28 6.97 -5.89 -4.59
CA GLY A 28 8.42 -6.04 -4.71
C GLY A 28 9.24 -5.23 -3.73
N ASP A 29 8.60 -4.43 -2.93
CA ASP A 29 9.10 -3.53 -1.90
C ASP A 29 9.19 -4.23 -0.54
N HIS A 30 9.58 -3.53 0.52
CA HIS A 30 9.58 -4.01 1.90
C HIS A 30 9.50 -2.86 2.90
N SER A 31 9.25 -3.18 4.17
CA SER A 31 9.02 -2.21 5.24
C SER A 31 10.19 -1.24 5.52
N GLY A 32 11.42 -1.61 5.15
CA GLY A 32 12.61 -0.79 5.37
C GLY A 32 12.84 0.35 4.36
N LEU A 33 12.06 0.44 3.27
CA LEU A 33 12.25 1.46 2.23
C LEU A 33 11.47 2.78 2.47
N TYR A 34 11.13 3.08 3.73
CA TYR A 34 10.34 4.27 4.11
C TYR A 34 11.03 5.18 5.16
N PRO A 35 12.36 5.47 5.06
CA PRO A 35 13.07 6.20 6.12
C PRO A 35 12.51 7.60 6.36
N THR A 36 12.18 8.36 5.32
CA THR A 36 11.61 9.71 5.42
C THR A 36 10.28 9.73 6.16
N LEU A 37 9.39 8.77 5.87
CA LEU A 37 8.12 8.60 6.57
C LEU A 37 8.34 8.26 8.05
N ILE A 38 9.26 7.35 8.33
CA ILE A 38 9.56 6.89 9.68
C ILE A 38 10.11 8.06 10.52
N GLU A 39 11.13 8.76 10.05
CA GLU A 39 11.75 9.90 10.73
C GLU A 39 10.73 11.02 10.99
N HIS A 40 9.91 11.32 10.00
CA HIS A 40 8.90 12.37 10.11
C HIS A 40 7.91 12.08 11.23
N PHE A 41 7.34 10.88 11.28
CA PHE A 41 6.26 10.56 12.22
C PHE A 41 6.76 10.20 13.62
N GLN A 42 7.93 9.54 13.76
CA GLN A 42 8.51 9.25 15.08
C GLN A 42 8.69 10.52 15.92
N SER A 43 9.22 11.60 15.32
CA SER A 43 9.45 12.87 15.99
C SER A 43 8.17 13.60 16.41
N ARG A 44 7.01 13.14 15.93
CA ARG A 44 5.68 13.72 16.16
C ARG A 44 4.78 12.91 17.10
N GLY A 45 5.38 11.97 17.81
CA GLY A 45 4.65 11.14 18.76
C GLY A 45 3.78 10.06 18.09
N ILE A 46 4.13 9.63 16.88
CA ILE A 46 3.44 8.53 16.18
C ILE A 46 4.35 7.33 16.11
N THR A 47 3.95 6.23 16.74
CA THR A 47 4.62 4.94 16.61
C THR A 47 4.28 4.34 15.26
N ILE A 48 5.31 3.85 14.53
CA ILE A 48 5.12 3.22 13.24
C ILE A 48 5.34 1.72 13.37
N HIS A 49 4.35 0.97 12.94
CA HIS A 49 4.44 -0.47 12.73
C HIS A 49 4.40 -0.77 11.24
N ALA A 50 5.26 -1.68 10.79
CA ALA A 50 5.21 -2.17 9.41
C ALA A 50 5.52 -3.67 9.37
N MET A 51 4.98 -4.33 8.35
CA MET A 51 5.32 -5.73 8.05
C MET A 51 5.74 -5.86 6.60
N ASP A 52 6.60 -6.82 6.33
CA ASP A 52 6.84 -7.27 4.96
C ASP A 52 5.71 -8.20 4.53
N LEU A 53 5.06 -7.86 3.43
CA LEU A 53 4.02 -8.71 2.84
C LEU A 53 4.58 -10.09 2.51
N ARG A 54 3.75 -11.14 2.61
CA ARG A 54 4.15 -12.50 2.19
C ARG A 54 4.81 -12.47 0.81
N GLY A 55 5.93 -13.18 0.66
CA GLY A 55 6.70 -13.20 -0.57
C GLY A 55 7.49 -11.92 -0.86
N ASN A 56 7.65 -11.00 0.10
CA ASN A 56 8.44 -9.78 -0.05
C ASN A 56 9.41 -9.61 1.11
N GLY A 57 10.41 -8.76 0.93
CA GLY A 57 11.38 -8.43 1.95
C GLY A 57 11.97 -9.65 2.64
N GLN A 58 11.90 -9.69 3.95
CA GLN A 58 12.35 -10.78 4.82
C GLN A 58 11.23 -11.78 5.17
N SER A 59 9.99 -11.53 4.73
CA SER A 59 8.88 -12.46 4.91
C SER A 59 9.04 -13.70 4.06
N GLY A 60 8.54 -14.83 4.57
CA GLY A 60 8.50 -16.09 3.86
C GLY A 60 7.52 -16.09 2.69
N GLY A 61 7.51 -17.17 1.95
CA GLY A 61 6.65 -17.36 0.79
C GLY A 61 7.39 -17.15 -0.54
N GLN A 62 6.72 -17.48 -1.63
CA GLN A 62 7.25 -17.25 -2.98
C GLN A 62 7.10 -15.78 -3.35
N ARG A 63 8.14 -15.18 -3.95
CA ARG A 63 8.11 -13.78 -4.42
C ARG A 63 6.90 -13.53 -5.34
N ALA A 64 6.15 -12.47 -5.02
CA ALA A 64 4.97 -12.02 -5.77
C ALA A 64 3.90 -13.11 -5.98
N TYR A 65 3.71 -14.01 -5.04
CA TYR A 65 2.69 -15.05 -5.10
C TYR A 65 1.77 -15.03 -3.89
N ILE A 66 0.49 -15.11 -4.17
CA ILE A 66 -0.59 -15.44 -3.24
C ILE A 66 -1.47 -16.50 -3.89
N GLU A 67 -2.10 -17.37 -3.10
CA GLU A 67 -3.11 -18.30 -3.62
C GLU A 67 -4.44 -17.59 -3.86
N ARG A 68 -4.81 -16.65 -2.97
CA ARG A 68 -6.04 -15.85 -3.00
C ARG A 68 -5.81 -14.51 -2.31
N TRP A 69 -6.58 -13.49 -2.67
CA TRP A 69 -6.45 -12.14 -2.10
C TRP A 69 -6.64 -12.11 -0.58
N GLU A 70 -7.53 -12.95 -0.05
CA GLU A 70 -7.80 -13.07 1.38
C GLU A 70 -6.56 -13.33 2.21
N GLU A 71 -5.50 -13.91 1.64
CA GLU A 71 -4.24 -14.13 2.36
C GLU A 71 -3.58 -12.82 2.79
N TYR A 72 -3.62 -11.75 1.96
CA TYR A 72 -3.15 -10.42 2.37
C TYR A 72 -4.04 -9.82 3.45
N ARG A 73 -5.34 -9.96 3.31
CA ARG A 73 -6.31 -9.45 4.29
C ARG A 73 -6.19 -10.15 5.64
N GLU A 74 -6.04 -11.47 5.65
CA GLU A 74 -5.85 -12.28 6.85
C GLU A 74 -4.51 -11.98 7.55
N ASP A 75 -3.43 -11.78 6.77
CA ASP A 75 -2.12 -11.41 7.31
C ASP A 75 -2.18 -10.03 7.98
N LEU A 76 -2.79 -9.06 7.31
CA LEU A 76 -2.96 -7.71 7.85
C LEU A 76 -3.85 -7.73 9.09
N HIS A 77 -4.93 -8.52 9.09
CA HIS A 77 -5.82 -8.64 10.26
C HIS A 77 -5.07 -9.14 11.50
N ARG A 78 -4.31 -10.22 11.38
CA ARG A 78 -3.48 -10.76 12.47
C ARG A 78 -2.40 -9.80 12.92
N PHE A 79 -1.81 -9.07 11.97
CA PHE A 79 -0.82 -8.06 12.31
C PHE A 79 -1.45 -6.91 13.11
N LEU A 80 -2.63 -6.44 12.73
CA LEU A 80 -3.35 -5.40 13.47
C LEU A 80 -3.82 -5.86 14.86
N GLU A 81 -4.24 -7.12 15.01
CA GLU A 81 -4.52 -7.69 16.32
C GLU A 81 -3.29 -7.59 17.25
N LEU A 82 -2.10 -7.92 16.74
CA LEU A 82 -0.86 -7.80 17.50
C LEU A 82 -0.53 -6.33 17.82
N VAL A 83 -0.67 -5.42 16.86
CA VAL A 83 -0.45 -3.98 17.08
C VAL A 83 -1.39 -3.45 18.17
N ARG A 84 -2.66 -3.84 18.17
CA ARG A 84 -3.63 -3.42 19.21
C ARG A 84 -3.26 -3.91 20.61
N LEU A 85 -2.67 -5.10 20.70
CA LEU A 85 -2.17 -5.63 21.98
C LEU A 85 -0.94 -4.87 22.49
N GLU A 86 -0.08 -4.42 21.59
CA GLU A 86 1.13 -3.67 21.93
C GLU A 86 0.85 -2.18 22.22
N GLU A 87 -0.19 -1.61 21.59
CA GLU A 87 -0.55 -0.18 21.63
C GLU A 87 -2.02 0.00 22.09
N PRO A 88 -2.40 -0.45 23.29
CA PRO A 88 -3.78 -0.46 23.71
C PRO A 88 -4.38 0.93 23.81
N GLY A 89 -5.58 1.11 23.23
CA GLY A 89 -6.36 2.35 23.30
C GLY A 89 -5.80 3.51 22.47
N ARG A 90 -4.75 3.31 21.69
CA ARG A 90 -4.20 4.35 20.81
C ARG A 90 -5.01 4.48 19.52
N PRO A 91 -5.24 5.72 19.01
CA PRO A 91 -5.78 5.94 17.68
C PRO A 91 -4.91 5.24 16.63
N LEU A 92 -5.53 4.40 15.79
CA LEU A 92 -4.81 3.59 14.80
C LEU A 92 -5.20 3.99 13.38
N PHE A 93 -4.19 4.29 12.57
CA PHE A 93 -4.33 4.62 11.15
C PHE A 93 -3.62 3.57 10.30
N LEU A 94 -4.22 3.25 9.14
CA LEU A 94 -3.57 2.44 8.10
C LEU A 94 -3.05 3.34 6.99
N LEU A 95 -1.80 3.10 6.59
CA LEU A 95 -1.20 3.69 5.40
C LEU A 95 -0.73 2.57 4.48
N GLY A 96 -1.02 2.68 3.20
CA GLY A 96 -0.50 1.74 2.21
C GLY A 96 0.01 2.46 0.96
N ASN A 97 1.14 1.99 0.43
CA ASN A 97 1.71 2.49 -0.81
C ASN A 97 1.47 1.51 -1.95
N SER A 98 1.04 1.98 -3.12
CA SER A 98 0.85 1.15 -4.32
C SER A 98 -0.04 -0.08 -4.05
N LEU A 99 0.48 -1.31 -4.21
CA LEU A 99 -0.23 -2.53 -3.83
C LEU A 99 -0.69 -2.49 -2.36
N GLY A 100 0.13 -1.97 -1.45
CA GLY A 100 -0.25 -1.75 -0.05
C GLY A 100 -1.46 -0.83 0.08
N GLY A 101 -1.55 0.21 -0.76
CA GLY A 101 -2.71 1.10 -0.82
C GLY A 101 -4.00 0.36 -1.21
N LEU A 102 -3.92 -0.55 -2.20
CA LEU A 102 -5.05 -1.41 -2.56
C LEU A 102 -5.44 -2.37 -1.41
N ILE A 103 -4.43 -2.94 -0.73
CA ILE A 103 -4.65 -3.86 0.41
C ILE A 103 -5.36 -3.15 1.56
N VAL A 104 -4.91 -1.96 1.97
CA VAL A 104 -5.52 -1.26 3.11
C VAL A 104 -6.94 -0.76 2.79
N LEU A 105 -7.21 -0.35 1.55
CA LEU A 105 -8.56 0.01 1.11
C LEU A 105 -9.50 -1.19 1.10
N GLU A 106 -9.04 -2.33 0.55
CA GLU A 106 -9.84 -3.57 0.53
C GLU A 106 -10.07 -4.12 1.93
N TYR A 107 -9.05 -4.05 2.80
CA TYR A 107 -9.15 -4.42 4.21
C TYR A 107 -10.23 -3.61 4.94
N ALA A 108 -10.22 -2.30 4.79
CA ALA A 108 -11.15 -1.39 5.46
C ALA A 108 -12.63 -1.60 5.06
N LEU A 109 -12.89 -2.12 3.87
CA LEU A 109 -14.24 -2.52 3.45
C LEU A 109 -14.78 -3.73 4.23
N HIS A 110 -13.89 -4.53 4.86
CA HIS A 110 -14.28 -5.75 5.58
C HIS A 110 -14.13 -5.63 7.11
N TYR A 111 -13.14 -4.87 7.56
CA TYR A 111 -12.77 -4.72 8.97
C TYR A 111 -12.51 -3.25 9.32
N PRO A 112 -13.54 -2.41 9.36
CA PRO A 112 -13.37 -0.99 9.68
C PRO A 112 -13.18 -0.71 11.17
N GLU A 113 -13.46 -1.69 12.04
CA GLU A 113 -13.48 -1.51 13.48
C GLU A 113 -12.10 -1.10 14.01
N ASP A 114 -12.09 -0.20 14.97
CA ASP A 114 -10.90 0.30 15.65
C ASP A 114 -9.89 1.07 14.77
N LEU A 115 -10.26 1.39 13.53
CA LEU A 115 -9.47 2.25 12.66
C LEU A 115 -10.01 3.69 12.69
N ARG A 116 -9.12 4.65 12.86
CA ARG A 116 -9.46 6.08 12.76
C ARG A 116 -9.55 6.56 11.32
N GLY A 117 -8.84 5.90 10.42
CA GLY A 117 -8.88 6.21 9.00
C GLY A 117 -7.82 5.48 8.19
N VAL A 118 -7.93 5.62 6.88
CA VAL A 118 -7.09 4.95 5.89
C VAL A 118 -6.44 5.95 4.95
N ILE A 119 -5.15 5.76 4.72
CA ILE A 119 -4.34 6.56 3.80
C ILE A 119 -3.81 5.64 2.69
N ALA A 120 -4.13 5.95 1.44
CA ALA A 120 -3.67 5.17 0.30
C ALA A 120 -2.85 6.06 -0.65
N ALA A 121 -1.55 5.78 -0.76
CA ALA A 121 -0.65 6.48 -1.64
C ALA A 121 -0.47 5.71 -2.95
N SER A 122 -0.73 6.36 -4.08
CA SER A 122 -0.62 5.81 -5.44
C SER A 122 -1.28 4.43 -5.62
N PRO A 123 -2.50 4.17 -5.07
CA PRO A 123 -3.12 2.85 -5.13
C PRO A 123 -3.51 2.49 -6.56
N PRO A 124 -3.29 1.24 -7.02
CA PRO A 124 -3.72 0.78 -8.35
C PRO A 124 -5.23 0.55 -8.37
N LEU A 125 -6.01 1.60 -8.62
CA LEU A 125 -7.48 1.55 -8.65
C LEU A 125 -8.07 1.67 -10.05
N GLY A 126 -7.23 1.96 -11.05
CA GLY A 126 -7.62 2.11 -12.46
C GLY A 126 -7.32 0.88 -13.30
N ARG A 127 -7.43 1.05 -14.60
CA ARG A 127 -7.03 0.03 -15.57
C ARG A 127 -5.51 -0.12 -15.59
N LEU A 128 -5.03 -1.35 -15.50
CA LEU A 128 -3.58 -1.63 -15.46
C LEU A 128 -2.86 -1.50 -16.81
N GLY A 129 -3.51 -1.01 -17.86
CA GLY A 129 -2.90 -0.84 -19.18
C GLY A 129 -2.49 -2.15 -19.89
N VAL A 130 -2.88 -3.31 -19.34
CA VAL A 130 -2.54 -4.62 -19.90
C VAL A 130 -3.47 -4.96 -21.05
N PRO A 131 -2.96 -5.31 -22.26
CA PRO A 131 -3.78 -5.68 -23.40
C PRO A 131 -4.71 -6.87 -23.10
N ALA A 132 -5.93 -6.86 -23.67
CA ALA A 132 -6.94 -7.89 -23.42
C ALA A 132 -6.47 -9.35 -23.71
N PRO A 133 -5.70 -9.64 -24.77
CA PRO A 133 -5.16 -10.98 -24.99
C PRO A 133 -4.21 -11.44 -23.87
N MET A 134 -3.42 -10.51 -23.33
CA MET A 134 -2.47 -10.77 -22.25
C MET A 134 -3.20 -11.04 -20.92
N LEU A 135 -4.30 -10.32 -20.66
CA LEU A 135 -5.20 -10.60 -19.53
C LEU A 135 -5.85 -11.98 -19.66
N ALA A 136 -6.28 -12.37 -20.86
CA ALA A 136 -6.85 -13.71 -21.11
C ALA A 136 -5.81 -14.81 -20.87
N LEU A 137 -4.60 -14.66 -21.38
CA LEU A 137 -3.49 -15.58 -21.12
C LEU A 137 -3.14 -15.65 -19.63
N GLY A 138 -3.10 -14.50 -18.96
CA GLY A 138 -2.87 -14.42 -17.51
C GLY A 138 -3.91 -15.20 -16.71
N ARG A 139 -5.19 -15.15 -17.10
CA ARG A 139 -6.27 -15.93 -16.47
C ARG A 139 -6.09 -17.44 -16.66
N ILE A 140 -5.65 -17.89 -17.83
CA ILE A 140 -5.35 -19.30 -18.10
C ILE A 140 -4.17 -19.74 -17.24
N LEU A 141 -3.06 -19.02 -17.29
CA LEU A 141 -1.86 -19.31 -16.49
C LEU A 141 -2.14 -19.29 -14.99
N SER A 142 -2.97 -18.38 -14.53
CA SER A 142 -3.40 -18.30 -13.12
C SER A 142 -4.09 -19.58 -12.65
N ARG A 143 -4.73 -20.35 -13.54
CA ARG A 143 -5.40 -21.62 -13.23
C ARG A 143 -4.50 -22.82 -13.38
N VAL A 144 -3.74 -22.89 -14.48
CA VAL A 144 -2.94 -24.09 -14.84
C VAL A 144 -1.54 -24.06 -14.25
N TRP A 145 -0.97 -22.86 -14.07
CA TRP A 145 0.37 -22.68 -13.50
C TRP A 145 0.44 -21.40 -12.65
N PRO A 146 -0.30 -21.34 -11.52
CA PRO A 146 -0.48 -20.13 -10.71
C PRO A 146 0.84 -19.54 -10.17
N ARG A 147 1.82 -20.37 -9.91
CA ARG A 147 3.15 -20.01 -9.40
C ARG A 147 4.15 -19.56 -10.46
N PHE A 148 3.75 -19.62 -11.74
CA PHE A 148 4.61 -19.13 -12.81
C PHE A 148 4.89 -17.63 -12.61
N SER A 149 6.18 -17.30 -12.50
CA SER A 149 6.65 -15.92 -12.26
C SER A 149 7.48 -15.42 -13.42
N ILE A 150 7.31 -14.15 -13.73
CA ILE A 150 8.09 -13.42 -14.73
C ILE A 150 8.60 -12.11 -14.11
N ARG A 151 9.66 -11.58 -14.67
CA ARG A 151 10.01 -10.18 -14.39
C ARG A 151 8.94 -9.29 -15.01
N THR A 152 8.36 -8.41 -14.18
CA THR A 152 7.44 -7.39 -14.69
C THR A 152 8.22 -6.41 -15.56
N GLY A 153 7.64 -6.03 -16.69
CA GLY A 153 8.23 -5.00 -17.56
C GLY A 153 7.99 -3.57 -17.06
N MET A 154 7.83 -3.37 -15.75
CA MET A 154 7.59 -2.03 -15.19
C MET A 154 8.76 -1.10 -15.46
N ASP A 155 8.47 0.08 -16.00
CA ASP A 155 9.42 1.14 -16.17
C ASP A 155 9.69 1.83 -14.83
N LEU A 156 10.79 1.44 -14.18
CA LEU A 156 11.16 1.98 -12.88
C LEU A 156 11.68 3.42 -12.95
N SER A 157 11.89 4.00 -14.13
CA SER A 157 12.16 5.43 -14.25
C SER A 157 10.95 6.29 -13.86
N GLY A 158 9.77 5.68 -13.79
CA GLY A 158 8.55 6.29 -13.26
C GLY A 158 8.38 6.19 -11.74
N LEU A 159 9.33 5.59 -11.02
CA LEU A 159 9.24 5.39 -9.58
C LEU A 159 9.31 6.72 -8.82
N ALA A 160 10.35 7.50 -9.05
CA ALA A 160 10.56 8.82 -8.47
C ALA A 160 11.27 9.73 -9.48
N ARG A 161 11.11 11.05 -9.32
CA ARG A 161 11.84 12.06 -10.12
C ARG A 161 13.32 12.13 -9.72
N ASP A 162 13.62 11.84 -8.45
CA ASP A 162 15.00 11.77 -7.96
C ASP A 162 15.65 10.43 -8.39
N PRO A 163 16.69 10.48 -9.25
CA PRO A 163 17.40 9.28 -9.69
C PRO A 163 18.14 8.55 -8.55
N VAL A 164 18.49 9.25 -7.47
CA VAL A 164 19.14 8.63 -6.30
C VAL A 164 18.17 7.68 -5.62
N VAL A 165 16.91 8.06 -5.47
CA VAL A 165 15.86 7.20 -4.92
C VAL A 165 15.70 5.93 -5.76
N VAL A 166 15.62 6.09 -7.10
CA VAL A 166 15.50 4.95 -8.03
C VAL A 166 16.70 4.00 -7.89
N GLN A 167 17.92 4.55 -7.84
CA GLN A 167 19.14 3.73 -7.70
C GLN A 167 19.19 3.02 -6.34
N THR A 168 18.79 3.69 -5.26
CA THR A 168 18.75 3.10 -3.92
C THR A 168 17.80 1.90 -3.88
N VAL A 169 16.60 2.04 -4.43
CA VAL A 169 15.64 0.93 -4.52
C VAL A 169 16.17 -0.21 -5.38
N LEU A 170 16.79 0.10 -6.52
CA LEU A 170 17.34 -0.91 -7.44
C LEU A 170 18.55 -1.66 -6.86
N ALA A 171 19.31 -1.02 -5.98
CA ALA A 171 20.47 -1.60 -5.31
C ALA A 171 20.11 -2.45 -4.09
N ASP A 172 18.87 -2.33 -3.60
CA ASP A 172 18.41 -3.09 -2.42
C ASP A 172 18.23 -4.58 -2.77
N PRO A 173 18.91 -5.49 -2.06
CA PRO A 173 18.84 -6.93 -2.33
C PRO A 173 17.49 -7.57 -2.01
N LEU A 174 16.65 -6.92 -1.21
CA LEU A 174 15.32 -7.39 -0.85
C LEU A 174 14.26 -6.95 -1.87
N PHE A 175 14.56 -5.91 -2.65
CA PHE A 175 13.67 -5.44 -3.71
C PHE A 175 13.62 -6.43 -4.88
N HIS A 176 12.45 -6.66 -5.45
CA HIS A 176 12.30 -7.51 -6.62
C HIS A 176 11.28 -6.99 -7.62
N ARG A 177 11.44 -7.41 -8.89
CA ARG A 177 10.56 -7.06 -10.01
C ARG A 177 9.78 -8.26 -10.54
N LEU A 178 9.43 -9.18 -9.66
CA LEU A 178 8.70 -10.38 -10.06
C LEU A 178 7.19 -10.13 -9.96
N GLY A 179 6.45 -10.79 -10.85
CA GLY A 179 5.02 -10.90 -10.81
C GLY A 179 4.60 -12.32 -11.16
N THR A 180 3.51 -12.80 -10.59
CA THR A 180 2.93 -14.11 -10.94
C THR A 180 1.59 -13.92 -11.63
N ALA A 181 1.20 -14.91 -12.43
CA ALA A 181 -0.10 -14.89 -13.09
C ALA A 181 -1.24 -14.85 -12.06
N ARG A 182 -1.09 -15.58 -10.94
CA ARG A 182 -2.09 -15.57 -9.86
C ARG A 182 -2.21 -14.20 -9.23
N LEU A 183 -1.11 -13.59 -8.76
CA LEU A 183 -1.15 -12.26 -8.15
C LEU A 183 -1.79 -11.24 -9.08
N SER A 184 -1.44 -11.26 -10.38
CA SER A 184 -2.00 -10.32 -11.36
C SER A 184 -3.53 -10.44 -11.47
N THR A 185 -4.07 -11.66 -11.49
CA THR A 185 -5.53 -11.86 -11.54
C THR A 185 -6.22 -11.47 -10.24
N GLU A 186 -5.60 -11.72 -9.10
CA GLU A 186 -6.11 -11.33 -7.79
C GLU A 186 -6.12 -9.81 -7.62
N VAL A 187 -5.06 -9.11 -8.08
CA VAL A 187 -5.01 -7.63 -8.08
C VAL A 187 -6.15 -7.04 -8.92
N VAL A 188 -6.37 -7.55 -10.14
CA VAL A 188 -7.48 -7.07 -11.00
C VAL A 188 -8.83 -7.28 -10.32
N ALA A 189 -9.03 -8.42 -9.66
CA ALA A 189 -10.26 -8.69 -8.93
C ALA A 189 -10.41 -7.78 -7.69
N ALA A 190 -9.32 -7.50 -6.98
CA ALA A 190 -9.32 -6.60 -5.82
C ALA A 190 -9.62 -5.15 -6.23
N ILE A 191 -9.05 -4.65 -7.32
CA ILE A 191 -9.39 -3.34 -7.89
C ILE A 191 -10.90 -3.24 -8.13
N ALA A 192 -11.49 -4.24 -8.78
CA ALA A 192 -12.92 -4.24 -9.05
C ALA A 192 -13.76 -4.24 -7.76
N ARG A 193 -13.35 -5.01 -6.73
CA ARG A 193 -14.02 -5.01 -5.41
C ARG A 193 -13.94 -3.66 -4.72
N VAL A 194 -12.76 -3.05 -4.67
CA VAL A 194 -12.57 -1.73 -4.04
C VAL A 194 -13.38 -0.66 -4.75
N GLN A 195 -13.35 -0.63 -6.07
CA GLN A 195 -14.17 0.30 -6.86
C GLN A 195 -15.68 0.07 -6.64
N ALA A 196 -16.14 -1.17 -6.60
CA ALA A 196 -17.54 -1.49 -6.33
C ALA A 196 -17.96 -1.11 -4.90
N GLY A 197 -17.05 -1.27 -3.93
CA GLY A 197 -17.25 -0.93 -2.51
C GLY A 197 -17.18 0.57 -2.21
N ALA A 198 -16.64 1.40 -3.10
CA ALA A 198 -16.42 2.82 -2.86
C ALA A 198 -17.66 3.58 -2.32
N PRO A 199 -18.90 3.37 -2.84
CA PRO A 199 -20.08 4.07 -2.31
C PRO A 199 -20.39 3.75 -0.83
N GLY A 200 -19.97 2.59 -0.35
CA GLY A 200 -20.18 2.15 1.03
C GLY A 200 -18.91 2.20 1.88
N PHE A 201 -17.84 2.88 1.44
CA PHE A 201 -16.59 2.94 2.18
C PHE A 201 -16.82 3.52 3.58
N PRO A 202 -16.44 2.80 4.66
CA PRO A 202 -16.99 3.06 5.99
C PRO A 202 -16.18 4.04 6.85
N LEU A 203 -14.99 4.46 6.40
CA LEU A 203 -14.01 5.20 7.21
C LEU A 203 -13.60 6.51 6.55
N PRO A 204 -13.06 7.47 7.34
CA PRO A 204 -12.26 8.55 6.80
C PRO A 204 -11.18 8.02 5.86
N VAL A 205 -11.04 8.62 4.68
CA VAL A 205 -10.06 8.17 3.69
C VAL A 205 -9.34 9.33 3.03
N LEU A 206 -8.01 9.23 3.00
CA LEU A 206 -7.13 10.10 2.25
C LEU A 206 -6.46 9.30 1.14
N VAL A 207 -6.64 9.73 -0.10
CA VAL A 207 -5.92 9.18 -1.24
C VAL A 207 -4.90 10.21 -1.72
N LEU A 208 -3.65 9.78 -1.88
CA LEU A 208 -2.54 10.59 -2.36
C LEU A 208 -2.10 10.05 -3.72
N HIS A 209 -1.87 10.92 -4.71
CA HIS A 209 -1.41 10.47 -6.02
C HIS A 209 -0.52 11.49 -6.73
N GLY A 210 0.53 11.02 -7.39
CA GLY A 210 1.34 11.85 -8.27
C GLY A 210 0.61 12.07 -9.60
N SER A 211 0.46 13.34 -10.04
CA SER A 211 -0.27 13.61 -11.28
C SER A 211 0.46 13.13 -12.55
N ALA A 212 1.77 12.88 -12.44
CA ALA A 212 2.61 12.34 -13.52
C ALA A 212 3.04 10.88 -13.26
N ASP A 213 2.32 10.15 -12.39
CA ASP A 213 2.55 8.74 -12.15
C ASP A 213 2.27 7.92 -13.44
N ARG A 214 3.35 7.38 -14.03
CA ARG A 214 3.29 6.57 -15.24
C ARG A 214 3.16 5.07 -14.95
N MET A 215 3.41 4.65 -13.71
CA MET A 215 3.31 3.25 -13.28
C MET A 215 1.86 2.90 -12.94
N VAL A 216 1.20 3.81 -12.23
CA VAL A 216 -0.20 3.71 -11.81
C VAL A 216 -0.89 5.05 -12.09
N PRO A 217 -1.61 5.19 -13.22
CA PRO A 217 -2.30 6.44 -13.54
C PRO A 217 -3.32 6.84 -12.48
N PRO A 218 -3.46 8.16 -12.15
CA PRO A 218 -4.30 8.65 -11.05
C PRO A 218 -5.81 8.54 -11.31
N ASP A 219 -6.25 8.23 -12.52
CA ASP A 219 -7.68 8.21 -12.90
C ASP A 219 -8.52 7.29 -12.03
N GLY A 220 -7.97 6.12 -11.65
CA GLY A 220 -8.66 5.19 -10.75
C GLY A 220 -8.85 5.74 -9.35
N SER A 221 -7.91 6.53 -8.84
CA SER A 221 -8.01 7.22 -7.55
C SER A 221 -9.07 8.31 -7.58
N ARG A 222 -9.13 9.09 -8.67
CA ARG A 222 -10.18 10.10 -8.89
C ARG A 222 -11.56 9.46 -8.92
N GLU A 223 -11.71 8.35 -9.67
CA GLU A 223 -12.97 7.61 -9.75
C GLU A 223 -13.40 7.08 -8.39
N PHE A 224 -12.47 6.46 -7.64
CA PHE A 224 -12.75 5.91 -6.31
C PHE A 224 -13.25 7.00 -5.36
N VAL A 225 -12.49 8.09 -5.17
CA VAL A 225 -12.84 9.16 -4.24
C VAL A 225 -14.16 9.86 -4.63
N ALA A 226 -14.39 10.05 -5.93
CA ALA A 226 -15.67 10.62 -6.42
C ALA A 226 -16.88 9.75 -6.07
N ARG A 227 -16.70 8.42 -5.94
CA ARG A 227 -17.76 7.46 -5.61
C ARG A 227 -17.93 7.21 -4.12
N VAL A 228 -16.92 7.48 -3.29
CA VAL A 228 -17.01 7.37 -1.83
C VAL A 228 -18.08 8.35 -1.32
N ARG A 229 -19.00 7.86 -0.48
CA ARG A 229 -20.07 8.69 0.11
C ARG A 229 -19.76 9.14 1.54
N HIS A 230 -18.73 8.56 2.18
CA HIS A 230 -18.29 9.01 3.49
C HIS A 230 -17.98 10.50 3.43
N PRO A 231 -18.47 11.33 4.37
CA PRO A 231 -18.30 12.78 4.33
C PRO A 231 -16.84 13.20 4.41
N ASP A 232 -16.04 12.43 5.12
CA ASP A 232 -14.62 12.64 5.33
C ASP A 232 -13.82 11.82 4.31
N ARG A 233 -13.67 12.36 3.10
CA ARG A 233 -12.91 11.78 1.99
C ARG A 233 -12.12 12.86 1.28
N GLU A 234 -10.86 12.60 1.04
CA GLU A 234 -9.94 13.55 0.40
C GLU A 234 -9.11 12.87 -0.69
N LEU A 235 -8.83 13.61 -1.75
CA LEU A 235 -7.85 13.27 -2.78
C LEU A 235 -6.85 14.41 -2.90
N HIS A 236 -5.59 14.13 -2.62
CA HIS A 236 -4.49 15.08 -2.85
C HIS A 236 -3.67 14.63 -4.05
N GLU A 237 -3.68 15.42 -5.10
CA GLU A 237 -2.84 15.19 -6.28
C GLU A 237 -1.63 16.12 -6.25
N TYR A 238 -0.44 15.55 -6.36
CA TYR A 238 0.83 16.29 -6.36
C TYR A 238 1.29 16.52 -7.79
N ALA A 239 1.28 17.79 -8.21
CA ALA A 239 1.59 18.19 -9.59
C ALA A 239 3.00 17.76 -10.01
N GLY A 240 3.10 16.98 -11.07
CA GLY A 240 4.36 16.48 -11.62
C GLY A 240 5.03 15.36 -10.81
N ALA A 241 4.51 14.99 -9.63
CA ALA A 241 5.07 13.90 -8.84
C ALA A 241 4.83 12.54 -9.52
N PHE A 242 5.75 11.61 -9.26
CA PHE A 242 5.73 10.24 -9.75
C PHE A 242 5.11 9.28 -8.72
N HIS A 243 5.46 8.00 -8.77
CA HIS A 243 4.79 6.92 -8.06
C HIS A 243 5.07 6.90 -6.54
N VAL A 244 6.34 7.06 -6.13
CA VAL A 244 6.75 6.93 -4.71
C VAL A 244 6.77 8.31 -4.05
N LEU A 245 5.62 8.74 -3.55
CA LEU A 245 5.42 10.09 -3.01
C LEU A 245 6.26 10.38 -1.76
N PHE A 246 6.48 9.39 -0.89
CA PHE A 246 7.19 9.56 0.38
C PHE A 246 8.71 9.66 0.25
N ALA A 247 9.26 9.47 -0.95
CA ALA A 247 10.68 9.60 -1.22
C ALA A 247 10.98 10.49 -2.44
N ASP A 248 9.97 11.02 -3.12
CA ASP A 248 10.14 11.93 -4.27
C ASP A 248 10.49 13.35 -3.80
N LEU A 249 10.80 14.24 -4.73
CA LEU A 249 11.28 15.60 -4.46
C LEU A 249 10.36 16.44 -3.55
N ASP A 250 9.05 16.19 -3.57
CA ASP A 250 8.07 16.90 -2.74
C ASP A 250 7.65 16.11 -1.49
N HIS A 251 8.41 15.11 -1.06
CA HIS A 251 8.03 14.22 0.04
C HIS A 251 7.72 14.96 1.35
N GLU A 252 8.40 16.06 1.67
CA GLU A 252 8.13 16.87 2.88
C GLU A 252 6.70 17.43 2.87
N ARG A 253 6.23 17.91 1.72
CA ARG A 253 4.85 18.37 1.55
C ARG A 253 3.86 17.23 1.72
N VAL A 254 4.14 16.09 1.10
CA VAL A 254 3.29 14.89 1.23
C VAL A 254 3.16 14.45 2.67
N LEU A 255 4.28 14.37 3.39
CA LEU A 255 4.32 13.99 4.80
C LEU A 255 3.58 14.99 5.69
N THR A 256 3.72 16.29 5.42
CA THR A 256 3.00 17.34 6.14
C THR A 256 1.48 17.26 5.91
N ASP A 257 1.04 16.97 4.70
CA ASP A 257 -0.39 16.80 4.39
C ASP A 257 -0.97 15.57 5.10
N VAL A 258 -0.23 14.46 5.14
CA VAL A 258 -0.61 13.26 5.92
C VAL A 258 -0.65 13.56 7.41
N GLU A 259 0.34 14.28 7.95
CA GLU A 259 0.37 14.70 9.35
C GLU A 259 -0.88 15.52 9.72
N ARG A 260 -1.19 16.54 8.95
CA ARG A 260 -2.38 17.38 9.18
C ARG A 260 -3.67 16.56 9.14
N TRP A 261 -3.75 15.61 8.22
CA TRP A 261 -4.90 14.75 8.10
C TRP A 261 -5.07 13.82 9.31
N ILE A 262 -3.98 13.25 9.83
CA ILE A 262 -3.97 12.46 11.08
C ILE A 262 -4.34 13.33 12.27
N GLU A 263 -3.70 14.50 12.43
CA GLU A 263 -3.92 15.43 13.54
C GLU A 263 -5.39 15.83 13.69
N ALA A 264 -6.08 16.06 12.58
CA ALA A 264 -7.49 16.42 12.58
C ALA A 264 -8.43 15.29 13.07
N ARG A 265 -7.90 14.07 13.28
CA ARG A 265 -8.66 12.85 13.63
C ARG A 265 -8.16 12.18 14.92
N LEU A 266 -7.23 12.84 15.65
CA LEU A 266 -6.83 12.45 16.99
C LEU A 266 -7.86 12.93 18.02
#